data_de6a488cc49c7ec7d6b060507569a170
#
_entry.id   de6a488cc49c7ec7d6b060507569a170
#
_cell.length_a   1.000
_cell.length_b   1.000
_cell.length_c   1.000
_cell.angle_alpha   90.00
_cell.angle_beta   90.00
_cell.angle_gamma   90.00
#
_symmetry.space_group_name_H-M   'P 1'
#
loop_
_entity.id
_entity.type
_entity.pdbx_description
1 polymer ?
#
loop_
_entity_poly.entity_id
_entity_poly.type
_entity_poly.pdbx_seq_one_letter_code
_entity_poly.pdbx_strand_id
1 'polypeptide(L)'
;MNKIFVTAITAAALLVSSAAADAQPNTRLRPDKTVFLYRETPVEISDPVQGKEKEALGLEMNEANGLSGDETIPENGNIGNISDNARFDLYFPKKPNGQMVVVCPGGGYLIVSSYNEGVYVADWMLSQGITVAVAKYRLPNGHWEVPLDDIQNIFRYCREHASEWGVDQIGVMGFSAGGHLAASATTLYTDDVTRPDFSVLIYPVIAMDGKIPSHLGSKIYLLGDEEKWTSPEGKTADQYLNDMKTYSCLTEKYTLSNDITPQTPPVFIAHCTDDTAVPVINSIVFYNRLTDNGVDAEMHIWPKGGHGWGFSTEKFVDTDNLGYAREEFETSLGRWLNSLRK
;
A
#
# COMPACT_ATOMS: atom_id res chain seq x y z
N MET A 1 -29.66 -4.51 41.58
CA MET A 1 -29.17 -3.23 41.10
C MET A 1 -27.66 -3.33 40.95
N ASN A 2 -27.17 -3.79 39.81
CA ASN A 2 -25.74 -3.75 39.47
C ASN A 2 -25.62 -2.94 38.20
N LYS A 3 -25.06 -1.73 38.34
CA LYS A 3 -24.69 -0.87 37.21
C LYS A 3 -23.42 -1.46 36.60
N ILE A 4 -23.57 -2.05 35.43
CA ILE A 4 -22.43 -2.40 34.56
C ILE A 4 -21.94 -1.08 33.97
N PHE A 5 -20.74 -0.68 34.32
CA PHE A 5 -20.01 0.42 33.67
C PHE A 5 -19.66 -0.02 32.25
N VAL A 6 -20.34 0.56 31.27
CA VAL A 6 -19.89 0.52 29.89
C VAL A 6 -18.70 1.48 29.82
N THR A 7 -17.52 0.93 29.84
CA THR A 7 -16.30 1.68 29.57
C THR A 7 -16.27 1.90 28.05
N ALA A 8 -16.54 3.11 27.63
CA ALA A 8 -16.29 3.54 26.28
C ALA A 8 -14.79 3.30 25.98
N ILE A 9 -14.52 2.31 25.14
CA ILE A 9 -13.21 2.15 24.53
C ILE A 9 -13.10 3.28 23.52
N THR A 10 -12.56 4.40 23.97
CA THR A 10 -12.00 5.40 23.08
C THR A 10 -10.97 4.66 22.21
N ALA A 11 -11.26 4.53 20.94
CA ALA A 11 -10.31 4.09 19.96
C ALA A 11 -9.11 5.03 20.10
N ALA A 12 -8.09 4.57 20.80
CA ALA A 12 -6.79 5.18 20.77
C ALA A 12 -6.32 5.01 19.32
N ALA A 13 -6.56 6.04 18.51
CA ALA A 13 -5.73 6.26 17.35
C ALA A 13 -4.30 6.30 17.90
N LEU A 14 -3.60 5.19 17.83
CA LEU A 14 -2.15 5.18 17.93
C LEU A 14 -1.68 6.04 16.76
N LEU A 15 -1.68 7.33 17.00
CA LEU A 15 -0.84 8.27 16.30
C LEU A 15 0.55 7.65 16.37
N VAL A 16 0.97 7.06 15.26
CA VAL A 16 2.39 6.88 15.01
C VAL A 16 2.93 8.31 15.08
N SER A 17 3.40 8.69 16.25
CA SER A 17 4.23 9.86 16.39
C SER A 17 5.57 9.53 15.74
N SER A 18 5.58 9.55 14.39
CA SER A 18 6.81 9.93 13.72
C SER A 18 7.06 11.35 14.25
N ALA A 19 8.07 11.53 15.06
CA ALA A 19 8.62 12.84 15.28
C ALA A 19 8.91 13.40 13.88
N ALA A 20 8.01 14.24 13.38
CA ALA A 20 8.23 14.99 12.16
C ALA A 20 9.31 16.01 12.53
N ALA A 21 10.55 15.62 12.35
CA ALA A 21 11.62 16.59 12.24
C ALA A 21 11.30 17.44 11.02
N ASP A 22 11.47 18.73 11.15
CA ASP A 22 11.29 19.75 10.11
C ASP A 22 12.12 19.41 8.87
N ALA A 23 11.58 18.58 7.99
CA ALA A 23 12.18 18.31 6.69
C ALA A 23 12.11 19.61 5.88
N GLN A 24 13.25 20.14 5.51
CA GLN A 24 13.38 21.34 4.69
C GLN A 24 12.54 21.20 3.41
N PRO A 25 11.56 22.10 3.14
CA PRO A 25 10.59 21.94 2.05
C PRO A 25 11.18 21.91 0.64
N ASN A 26 12.46 22.24 0.47
CA ASN A 26 13.08 22.54 -0.82
C ASN A 26 13.84 21.37 -1.51
N THR A 27 13.87 20.18 -0.92
CA THR A 27 14.62 19.04 -1.49
C THR A 27 13.76 17.88 -1.97
N ARG A 28 12.43 18.02 -1.95
CA ARG A 28 11.52 16.94 -2.39
C ARG A 28 11.58 16.76 -3.90
N LEU A 29 11.75 15.52 -4.31
CA LEU A 29 11.63 15.12 -5.71
C LEU A 29 10.22 15.46 -6.20
N ARG A 30 10.12 16.11 -7.37
CA ARG A 30 8.84 16.39 -8.02
C ARG A 30 8.59 15.36 -9.11
N PRO A 31 7.36 14.84 -9.23
CA PRO A 31 7.00 13.96 -10.32
C PRO A 31 7.05 14.69 -11.67
N ASP A 32 7.31 13.96 -12.73
CA ASP A 32 7.24 14.47 -14.08
C ASP A 32 5.77 14.70 -14.50
N LYS A 33 4.88 13.77 -14.10
CA LYS A 33 3.46 13.81 -14.44
C LYS A 33 2.60 13.34 -13.26
N THR A 34 1.41 13.96 -13.10
CA THR A 34 0.34 13.48 -12.22
C THR A 34 -0.87 13.08 -13.06
N VAL A 35 -1.37 11.87 -12.86
CA VAL A 35 -2.52 11.31 -13.59
C VAL A 35 -3.67 11.06 -12.63
N PHE A 36 -4.82 11.71 -12.87
CA PHE A 36 -6.05 11.53 -12.11
C PHE A 36 -6.88 10.40 -12.73
N LEU A 37 -7.37 9.48 -11.91
CA LEU A 37 -8.13 8.32 -12.38
C LEU A 37 -9.57 8.70 -12.78
N TYR A 38 -10.29 9.42 -11.93
CA TYR A 38 -11.74 9.59 -12.04
C TYR A 38 -12.20 11.00 -12.47
N ARG A 39 -11.29 11.96 -12.52
CA ARG A 39 -11.59 13.30 -13.02
C ARG A 39 -11.65 13.30 -14.54
N GLU A 40 -12.60 14.01 -15.12
CA GLU A 40 -12.68 14.26 -16.58
C GLU A 40 -11.63 15.27 -17.05
N THR A 41 -11.22 16.17 -16.16
CA THR A 41 -10.21 17.20 -16.42
C THR A 41 -9.23 17.29 -15.24
N PRO A 42 -7.94 17.56 -15.49
CA PRO A 42 -7.00 17.80 -14.42
C PRO A 42 -7.43 18.97 -13.53
N VAL A 43 -7.23 18.80 -12.22
CA VAL A 43 -7.56 19.82 -11.22
C VAL A 43 -6.31 20.32 -10.50
N GLU A 44 -6.38 21.56 -10.02
CA GLU A 44 -5.39 22.04 -9.06
C GLU A 44 -5.76 21.54 -7.67
N ILE A 45 -4.81 20.92 -7.01
CA ILE A 45 -4.92 20.44 -5.63
C ILE A 45 -3.83 21.10 -4.79
N SER A 46 -4.03 21.16 -3.49
CA SER A 46 -3.06 21.76 -2.57
C SER A 46 -1.85 20.86 -2.26
N ASP A 47 -1.72 19.72 -2.94
CA ASP A 47 -0.57 18.83 -2.81
C ASP A 47 0.72 19.51 -3.31
N PRO A 48 1.72 19.74 -2.44
CA PRO A 48 2.97 20.37 -2.85
C PRO A 48 3.82 19.46 -3.76
N VAL A 49 3.50 18.17 -3.83
CA VAL A 49 4.17 17.18 -4.68
C VAL A 49 3.24 16.79 -5.82
N GLN A 50 3.24 17.62 -6.86
CA GLN A 50 2.48 17.39 -8.09
C GLN A 50 3.41 17.44 -9.30
N GLY A 51 3.07 16.69 -10.33
CA GLY A 51 3.73 16.73 -11.63
C GLY A 51 3.56 18.08 -12.33
N LYS A 52 4.54 18.40 -13.16
CA LYS A 52 4.45 19.57 -14.06
C LYS A 52 3.38 19.36 -15.12
N GLU A 53 3.28 18.12 -15.61
CA GLU A 53 2.24 17.67 -16.52
C GLU A 53 1.12 17.03 -15.71
N LYS A 54 -0.12 17.25 -16.15
CA LYS A 54 -1.32 16.67 -15.53
C LYS A 54 -2.21 16.07 -16.59
N GLU A 55 -2.73 14.88 -16.29
CA GLU A 55 -3.69 14.17 -17.13
C GLU A 55 -4.87 13.70 -16.29
N ALA A 56 -6.01 13.51 -16.91
CA ALA A 56 -7.20 12.98 -16.28
C ALA A 56 -7.83 11.93 -17.21
N LEU A 57 -8.12 10.74 -16.65
CA LEU A 57 -8.59 9.60 -17.44
C LEU A 57 -10.12 9.54 -17.55
N GLY A 58 -10.84 10.18 -16.64
CA GLY A 58 -12.31 10.20 -16.64
C GLY A 58 -12.92 8.81 -16.49
N LEU A 59 -12.25 7.90 -15.75
CA LEU A 59 -12.79 6.56 -15.51
C LEU A 59 -14.09 6.64 -14.71
N GLU A 60 -14.99 5.72 -14.95
CA GLU A 60 -16.18 5.56 -14.11
C GLU A 60 -15.74 5.07 -12.73
N MET A 61 -16.16 5.79 -11.69
CA MET A 61 -15.91 5.41 -10.32
C MET A 61 -17.02 4.45 -9.88
N ASN A 62 -16.66 3.29 -9.33
CA ASN A 62 -17.65 2.40 -8.72
C ASN A 62 -18.40 3.12 -7.60
N GLU A 63 -19.66 2.71 -7.33
CA GLU A 63 -20.54 3.37 -6.35
C GLU A 63 -19.98 3.36 -4.92
N ALA A 64 -19.06 2.44 -4.63
CA ALA A 64 -18.46 2.25 -3.33
C ALA A 64 -17.26 3.18 -3.10
N ASN A 65 -17.46 4.48 -3.01
CA ASN A 65 -16.37 5.36 -2.61
C ASN A 65 -16.30 5.64 -1.11
N GLY A 66 -17.35 5.35 -0.37
CA GLY A 66 -17.45 5.34 1.10
C GLY A 66 -16.82 6.48 1.90
N LEU A 67 -16.22 7.45 1.24
CA LEU A 67 -15.51 8.55 1.87
C LEU A 67 -16.40 9.75 2.10
N SER A 68 -16.13 10.49 3.16
CA SER A 68 -16.80 11.73 3.51
C SER A 68 -15.76 12.79 3.85
N GLY A 69 -15.99 14.00 3.36
CA GLY A 69 -15.14 15.16 3.62
C GLY A 69 -14.08 15.42 2.52
N ASP A 70 -13.45 16.57 2.62
CA ASP A 70 -12.45 17.03 1.68
C ASP A 70 -11.11 16.30 1.89
N GLU A 71 -10.35 16.13 0.81
CA GLU A 71 -9.00 15.60 0.87
C GLU A 71 -8.12 16.48 1.79
N THR A 72 -7.38 15.86 2.68
CA THR A 72 -6.45 16.54 3.58
C THR A 72 -5.02 16.22 3.21
N ILE A 73 -4.19 17.25 3.05
CA ILE A 73 -2.78 17.14 2.63
C ILE A 73 -1.90 17.90 3.62
N PRO A 74 -1.52 17.28 4.73
CA PRO A 74 -0.64 17.89 5.71
C PRO A 74 0.82 17.94 5.20
N GLU A 75 1.65 18.77 5.84
CA GLU A 75 3.06 18.99 5.45
C GLU A 75 3.91 17.71 5.44
N ASN A 76 3.56 16.73 6.29
CA ASN A 76 4.26 15.45 6.36
C ASN A 76 3.88 14.47 5.22
N GLY A 77 2.95 14.86 4.32
CA GLY A 77 2.54 14.04 3.18
C GLY A 77 1.63 12.86 3.51
N ASN A 78 1.00 12.84 4.69
CA ASN A 78 0.02 11.83 5.07
C ASN A 78 -1.38 12.24 4.56
N ILE A 79 -1.68 11.90 3.31
CA ILE A 79 -2.90 12.35 2.63
C ILE A 79 -4.10 11.55 3.12
N GLY A 80 -5.13 12.25 3.61
CA GLY A 80 -6.40 11.67 4.04
C GLY A 80 -7.55 11.98 3.10
N ASN A 81 -8.65 11.23 3.21
CA ASN A 81 -9.91 11.40 2.47
C ASN A 81 -9.75 11.44 0.93
N ILE A 82 -8.85 10.62 0.38
CA ILE A 82 -8.71 10.48 -1.07
C ILE A 82 -9.94 9.76 -1.61
N SER A 83 -10.64 10.40 -2.55
CA SER A 83 -11.84 9.91 -3.24
C SER A 83 -11.69 10.12 -4.76
N ASP A 84 -12.51 10.96 -5.37
CA ASP A 84 -12.48 11.28 -6.80
C ASP A 84 -11.18 11.97 -7.28
N ASN A 85 -10.38 12.48 -6.34
CA ASN A 85 -9.01 12.94 -6.57
C ASN A 85 -7.96 11.82 -6.56
N ALA A 86 -8.36 10.54 -6.56
CA ALA A 86 -7.43 9.44 -6.68
C ALA A 86 -6.58 9.60 -7.93
N ARG A 87 -5.27 9.43 -7.75
CA ARG A 87 -4.26 9.76 -8.74
C ARG A 87 -2.98 8.96 -8.50
N PHE A 88 -2.07 9.07 -9.42
CA PHE A 88 -0.70 8.60 -9.23
C PHE A 88 0.29 9.57 -9.83
N ASP A 89 1.47 9.60 -9.26
CA ASP A 89 2.57 10.44 -9.69
C ASP A 89 3.63 9.61 -10.40
N LEU A 90 3.98 10.01 -11.62
CA LEU A 90 4.99 9.36 -12.46
C LEU A 90 6.34 10.05 -12.31
N TYR A 91 7.37 9.24 -12.18
CA TYR A 91 8.77 9.67 -12.10
C TYR A 91 9.60 8.84 -13.11
N PHE A 92 10.34 9.51 -13.97
CA PHE A 92 11.16 8.87 -14.98
C PHE A 92 12.65 9.00 -14.67
N PRO A 93 13.42 7.90 -14.70
CA PRO A 93 14.85 7.95 -14.50
C PRO A 93 15.56 8.53 -15.74
N LYS A 94 16.70 9.18 -15.54
CA LYS A 94 17.53 9.69 -16.67
C LYS A 94 18.01 8.59 -17.60
N LYS A 95 18.17 7.38 -17.07
CA LYS A 95 18.61 6.19 -17.81
C LYS A 95 17.73 5.01 -17.37
N PRO A 96 16.62 4.75 -18.06
CA PRO A 96 15.74 3.65 -17.72
C PRO A 96 16.44 2.30 -17.90
N ASN A 97 16.13 1.36 -17.01
CA ASN A 97 16.70 0.01 -17.03
C ASN A 97 15.71 -1.06 -17.53
N GLY A 98 14.51 -0.66 -17.99
CA GLY A 98 13.43 -1.54 -18.44
C GLY A 98 12.41 -1.90 -17.36
N GLN A 99 12.67 -1.58 -16.10
CA GLN A 99 11.76 -1.88 -14.99
C GLN A 99 10.94 -0.65 -14.58
N MET A 100 9.72 -0.91 -14.11
CA MET A 100 8.83 0.04 -13.47
C MET A 100 8.24 -0.56 -12.21
N VAL A 101 7.93 0.29 -11.22
CA VAL A 101 7.27 -0.12 -9.98
C VAL A 101 6.07 0.78 -9.69
N VAL A 102 4.90 0.18 -9.49
CA VAL A 102 3.73 0.84 -8.90
C VAL A 102 3.88 0.76 -7.39
N VAL A 103 4.00 1.90 -6.72
CA VAL A 103 4.20 1.99 -5.28
C VAL A 103 2.89 2.25 -4.58
N CYS A 104 2.55 1.42 -3.60
CA CYS A 104 1.40 1.52 -2.72
C CYS A 104 1.86 1.96 -1.33
N PRO A 105 1.85 3.26 -0.99
CA PRO A 105 2.21 3.70 0.35
C PRO A 105 1.23 3.16 1.40
N GLY A 106 1.70 2.98 2.64
CA GLY A 106 0.86 2.58 3.76
C GLY A 106 0.10 3.73 4.40
N GLY A 107 -0.31 3.52 5.64
CA GLY A 107 -1.11 4.47 6.42
C GLY A 107 -2.40 3.87 6.97
N GLY A 108 -2.43 2.54 7.18
CA GLY A 108 -3.53 1.83 7.81
C GLY A 108 -4.85 1.83 7.03
N TYR A 109 -4.85 2.17 5.75
CA TYR A 109 -6.03 2.48 4.93
C TYR A 109 -6.83 3.72 5.41
N LEU A 110 -6.31 4.47 6.38
CA LEU A 110 -6.85 5.73 6.88
C LEU A 110 -6.25 6.94 6.18
N ILE A 111 -4.99 6.84 5.80
CA ILE A 111 -4.21 7.84 5.07
C ILE A 111 -3.31 7.15 4.03
N VAL A 112 -2.70 7.95 3.16
CA VAL A 112 -1.61 7.52 2.27
C VAL A 112 -0.34 8.25 2.68
N SER A 113 0.69 7.52 3.15
CA SER A 113 2.00 8.03 3.56
C SER A 113 2.87 8.37 2.34
N SER A 114 2.45 9.41 1.58
CA SER A 114 2.95 9.64 0.22
C SER A 114 4.41 10.11 0.16
N TYR A 115 5.01 10.58 1.26
CA TYR A 115 6.42 10.98 1.27
C TYR A 115 7.34 9.84 1.66
N ASN A 116 7.22 9.33 2.88
CA ASN A 116 8.09 8.28 3.41
C ASN A 116 8.04 7.00 2.58
N GLU A 117 6.84 6.60 2.17
CA GLU A 117 6.57 5.34 1.46
C GLU A 117 6.20 5.57 0.00
N GLY A 118 6.44 6.78 -0.51
CA GLY A 118 6.18 7.17 -1.89
C GLY A 118 7.34 7.97 -2.51
N VAL A 119 7.42 9.27 -2.26
CA VAL A 119 8.42 10.17 -2.88
C VAL A 119 9.86 9.74 -2.57
N TYR A 120 10.15 9.31 -1.33
CA TYR A 120 11.50 8.86 -0.95
C TYR A 120 11.85 7.51 -1.60
N VAL A 121 10.85 6.65 -1.78
CA VAL A 121 10.98 5.42 -2.58
C VAL A 121 11.32 5.74 -4.01
N ALA A 122 10.58 6.69 -4.63
CA ALA A 122 10.83 7.11 -6.01
C ALA A 122 12.26 7.63 -6.19
N ASP A 123 12.79 8.42 -5.26
CA ASP A 123 14.17 8.92 -5.31
C ASP A 123 15.21 7.79 -5.36
N TRP A 124 15.04 6.76 -4.53
CA TRP A 124 15.94 5.60 -4.54
C TRP A 124 15.79 4.77 -5.82
N MET A 125 14.55 4.46 -6.23
CA MET A 125 14.27 3.66 -7.43
C MET A 125 14.80 4.32 -8.70
N LEU A 126 14.66 5.65 -8.84
CA LEU A 126 15.24 6.40 -9.95
C LEU A 126 16.77 6.30 -10.01
N SER A 127 17.45 6.23 -8.86
CA SER A 127 18.89 5.99 -8.78
C SER A 127 19.28 4.62 -9.34
N GLN A 128 18.36 3.64 -9.29
CA GLN A 128 18.53 2.30 -9.87
C GLN A 128 18.10 2.22 -11.36
N GLY A 129 17.62 3.33 -11.94
CA GLY A 129 17.12 3.36 -13.32
C GLY A 129 15.70 2.84 -13.47
N ILE A 130 14.94 2.73 -12.40
CA ILE A 130 13.57 2.19 -12.37
C ILE A 130 12.56 3.32 -12.46
N THR A 131 11.60 3.22 -13.40
CA THR A 131 10.45 4.13 -13.50
C THR A 131 9.47 3.88 -12.35
N VAL A 132 8.85 4.93 -11.82
CA VAL A 132 7.99 4.80 -10.63
C VAL A 132 6.63 5.46 -10.86
N ALA A 133 5.57 4.77 -10.45
CA ALA A 133 4.24 5.32 -10.26
C ALA A 133 3.87 5.27 -8.77
N VAL A 134 3.80 6.41 -8.09
CA VAL A 134 3.39 6.48 -6.68
C VAL A 134 1.89 6.65 -6.62
N ALA A 135 1.16 5.65 -6.14
CA ALA A 135 -0.28 5.67 -6.03
C ALA A 135 -0.76 6.53 -4.84
N LYS A 136 -1.75 7.37 -5.10
CA LYS A 136 -2.56 8.08 -4.13
C LYS A 136 -3.99 7.57 -4.30
N TYR A 137 -4.18 6.32 -3.86
CA TYR A 137 -5.38 5.52 -4.07
C TYR A 137 -6.52 5.95 -3.16
N ARG A 138 -7.77 5.67 -3.56
CA ARG A 138 -8.95 5.90 -2.74
C ARG A 138 -8.84 5.13 -1.42
N LEU A 139 -9.19 5.80 -0.33
CA LEU A 139 -9.23 5.18 0.98
C LEU A 139 -10.55 4.41 1.15
N PRO A 140 -10.53 3.14 1.58
CA PRO A 140 -11.69 2.26 1.43
C PRO A 140 -12.87 2.59 2.33
N ASN A 141 -12.64 3.01 3.57
CA ASN A 141 -13.70 3.26 4.55
C ASN A 141 -14.78 2.15 4.60
N GLY A 142 -14.34 0.89 4.58
CA GLY A 142 -15.20 -0.29 4.58
C GLY A 142 -15.61 -0.80 3.18
N HIS A 143 -15.17 -0.16 2.10
CA HIS A 143 -15.37 -0.60 0.72
C HIS A 143 -14.09 -1.26 0.19
N TRP A 144 -13.90 -2.51 0.53
CA TRP A 144 -12.67 -3.29 0.37
C TRP A 144 -12.16 -3.43 -1.06
N GLU A 145 -13.03 -3.35 -2.05
CA GLU A 145 -12.69 -3.46 -3.47
C GLU A 145 -12.00 -2.20 -4.02
N VAL A 146 -12.27 -1.04 -3.43
CA VAL A 146 -11.92 0.28 -3.98
C VAL A 146 -10.40 0.49 -4.15
N PRO A 147 -9.54 0.20 -3.16
CA PRO A 147 -8.11 0.43 -3.33
C PRO A 147 -7.47 -0.47 -4.39
N LEU A 148 -7.92 -1.73 -4.48
CA LEU A 148 -7.39 -2.68 -5.48
C LEU A 148 -7.80 -2.29 -6.90
N ASP A 149 -9.04 -1.81 -7.08
CA ASP A 149 -9.53 -1.30 -8.35
C ASP A 149 -8.64 -0.15 -8.87
N ASP A 150 -8.29 0.79 -8.00
CA ASP A 150 -7.37 1.88 -8.35
C ASP A 150 -6.01 1.38 -8.81
N ILE A 151 -5.42 0.42 -8.09
CA ILE A 151 -4.12 -0.13 -8.46
C ILE A 151 -4.20 -0.90 -9.79
N GLN A 152 -5.27 -1.65 -10.03
CA GLN A 152 -5.46 -2.32 -11.31
C GLN A 152 -5.63 -1.33 -12.48
N ASN A 153 -6.33 -0.21 -12.26
CA ASN A 153 -6.43 0.87 -13.26
C ASN A 153 -5.07 1.55 -13.52
N ILE A 154 -4.25 1.74 -12.49
CA ILE A 154 -2.87 2.24 -12.66
C ILE A 154 -2.03 1.24 -13.48
N PHE A 155 -2.16 -0.08 -13.21
CA PHE A 155 -1.47 -1.10 -14.01
C PHE A 155 -1.88 -1.05 -15.48
N ARG A 156 -3.17 -0.94 -15.79
CA ARG A 156 -3.67 -0.83 -17.18
C ARG A 156 -3.05 0.37 -17.89
N TYR A 157 -3.09 1.53 -17.27
CA TYR A 157 -2.45 2.73 -17.82
C TYR A 157 -0.94 2.55 -18.03
N CYS A 158 -0.23 2.02 -17.04
CA CYS A 158 1.22 1.82 -17.14
C CYS A 158 1.58 0.78 -18.22
N ARG A 159 0.82 -0.30 -18.38
CA ARG A 159 1.01 -1.29 -19.44
C ARG A 159 0.79 -0.69 -20.84
N GLU A 160 -0.24 0.14 -20.98
CA GLU A 160 -0.53 0.82 -22.25
C GLU A 160 0.63 1.71 -22.71
N HIS A 161 1.28 2.41 -21.77
CA HIS A 161 2.37 3.35 -22.05
C HIS A 161 3.79 2.73 -21.92
N ALA A 162 3.89 1.47 -21.51
CA ALA A 162 5.17 0.84 -21.18
C ALA A 162 6.22 0.93 -22.31
N SER A 163 5.80 0.69 -23.55
CA SER A 163 6.69 0.75 -24.72
C SER A 163 7.23 2.16 -24.98
N GLU A 164 6.43 3.19 -24.76
CA GLU A 164 6.83 4.60 -24.89
C GLU A 164 7.93 4.95 -23.87
N TRP A 165 7.84 4.38 -22.69
CA TRP A 165 8.77 4.64 -21.57
C TRP A 165 9.97 3.69 -21.56
N GLY A 166 10.04 2.75 -22.49
CA GLY A 166 11.11 1.72 -22.52
C GLY A 166 11.02 0.79 -21.32
N VAL A 167 9.81 0.43 -20.92
CA VAL A 167 9.50 -0.46 -19.79
C VAL A 167 9.11 -1.84 -20.32
N ASP A 168 9.75 -2.89 -19.80
CA ASP A 168 9.52 -4.30 -20.15
C ASP A 168 8.85 -5.07 -18.98
N GLN A 169 9.07 -4.61 -17.75
CA GLN A 169 8.56 -5.25 -16.54
C GLN A 169 7.92 -4.20 -15.62
N ILE A 170 6.71 -4.49 -15.13
CA ILE A 170 6.01 -3.64 -14.16
C ILE A 170 5.72 -4.45 -12.90
N GLY A 171 6.41 -4.11 -11.80
CA GLY A 171 6.17 -4.68 -10.48
C GLY A 171 5.29 -3.81 -9.62
N VAL A 172 4.93 -4.35 -8.44
CA VAL A 172 4.26 -3.60 -7.38
C VAL A 172 5.14 -3.57 -6.13
N MET A 173 5.14 -2.46 -5.41
CA MET A 173 5.78 -2.33 -4.11
C MET A 173 4.81 -1.72 -3.11
N GLY A 174 4.77 -2.26 -1.89
CA GLY A 174 3.87 -1.69 -0.88
C GLY A 174 4.39 -1.83 0.54
N PHE A 175 3.88 -0.95 1.41
CA PHE A 175 4.31 -0.76 2.78
C PHE A 175 3.13 -0.90 3.73
N SER A 176 3.24 -1.64 4.83
CA SER A 176 2.20 -1.73 5.85
C SER A 176 0.83 -2.12 5.26
N ALA A 177 -0.20 -1.29 5.41
CA ALA A 177 -1.49 -1.47 4.72
C ALA A 177 -1.36 -1.36 3.19
N GLY A 178 -0.46 -0.52 2.67
CA GLY A 178 -0.09 -0.50 1.24
C GLY A 178 0.65 -1.78 0.83
N GLY A 179 1.34 -2.44 1.76
CA GLY A 179 1.89 -3.78 1.59
C GLY A 179 0.80 -4.84 1.42
N HIS A 180 -0.31 -4.71 2.16
CA HIS A 180 -1.51 -5.51 1.94
C HIS A 180 -2.12 -5.25 0.56
N LEU A 181 -2.21 -3.98 0.15
CA LEU A 181 -2.71 -3.61 -1.17
C LEU A 181 -1.82 -4.15 -2.30
N ALA A 182 -0.50 -4.06 -2.15
CA ALA A 182 0.45 -4.64 -3.09
C ALA A 182 0.36 -6.17 -3.14
N ALA A 183 0.20 -6.83 -1.98
CA ALA A 183 -0.03 -8.27 -1.91
C ALA A 183 -1.40 -8.65 -2.54
N SER A 184 -2.44 -7.81 -2.38
CA SER A 184 -3.73 -8.00 -3.08
C SER A 184 -3.55 -7.92 -4.60
N ALA A 185 -2.81 -6.94 -5.11
CA ALA A 185 -2.49 -6.86 -6.55
C ALA A 185 -1.68 -8.08 -7.02
N THR A 186 -0.87 -8.68 -6.13
CA THR A 186 -0.04 -9.85 -6.42
C THR A 186 -0.83 -11.16 -6.51
N THR A 187 -1.93 -11.29 -5.73
CA THR A 187 -2.68 -12.55 -5.58
C THR A 187 -4.09 -12.48 -6.17
N LEU A 188 -4.70 -11.28 -6.24
CA LEU A 188 -6.07 -11.06 -6.68
C LEU A 188 -6.16 -10.29 -8.01
N TYR A 189 -5.13 -10.39 -8.86
CA TYR A 189 -5.18 -9.82 -10.22
C TYR A 189 -6.30 -10.46 -11.05
N THR A 190 -6.85 -9.69 -12.01
CA THR A 190 -8.00 -10.15 -12.80
C THR A 190 -7.60 -10.71 -14.17
N ASP A 191 -6.45 -10.31 -14.67
CA ASP A 191 -5.93 -10.68 -15.99
C ASP A 191 -4.39 -10.44 -16.05
N ASP A 192 -3.78 -10.79 -17.20
CA ASP A 192 -2.34 -10.63 -17.41
C ASP A 192 -1.89 -9.15 -17.42
N VAL A 193 -2.80 -8.21 -17.71
CA VAL A 193 -2.49 -6.76 -17.72
C VAL A 193 -2.34 -6.24 -16.30
N THR A 194 -3.19 -6.70 -15.40
CA THR A 194 -3.21 -6.29 -13.98
C THR A 194 -2.28 -7.13 -13.10
N ARG A 195 -1.75 -8.26 -13.63
CA ARG A 195 -0.79 -9.09 -12.92
C ARG A 195 0.59 -8.40 -12.88
N PRO A 196 1.16 -8.15 -11.68
CA PRO A 196 2.53 -7.65 -11.58
C PRO A 196 3.55 -8.66 -12.13
N ASP A 197 4.68 -8.18 -12.67
CA ASP A 197 5.80 -9.04 -13.05
C ASP A 197 6.62 -9.49 -11.83
N PHE A 198 6.58 -8.70 -10.75
CA PHE A 198 7.24 -8.97 -9.46
C PHE A 198 6.61 -8.13 -8.35
N SER A 199 6.87 -8.47 -7.09
CA SER A 199 6.31 -7.77 -5.93
C SER A 199 7.36 -7.53 -4.85
N VAL A 200 7.32 -6.35 -4.21
CA VAL A 200 8.15 -5.97 -3.08
C VAL A 200 7.24 -5.58 -1.92
N LEU A 201 7.30 -6.32 -0.82
CA LEU A 201 6.44 -6.15 0.34
C LEU A 201 7.26 -5.77 1.58
N ILE A 202 7.03 -4.58 2.09
CA ILE A 202 7.78 -4.02 3.22
C ILE A 202 6.87 -3.94 4.44
N TYR A 203 7.21 -4.68 5.50
CA TYR A 203 6.41 -4.87 6.72
C TYR A 203 4.90 -4.98 6.45
N PRO A 204 4.49 -5.88 5.50
CA PRO A 204 3.12 -5.88 4.99
C PRO A 204 2.14 -6.40 6.04
N VAL A 205 0.96 -5.81 6.09
CA VAL A 205 -0.23 -6.47 6.62
C VAL A 205 -0.60 -7.59 5.65
N ILE A 206 -0.93 -8.79 6.14
CA ILE A 206 -1.31 -9.94 5.30
C ILE A 206 -2.61 -10.57 5.76
N ALA A 207 -2.80 -10.76 7.07
CA ALA A 207 -3.93 -11.50 7.60
C ALA A 207 -5.06 -10.57 8.07
N MET A 208 -6.29 -10.92 7.72
CA MET A 208 -7.51 -10.25 8.16
C MET A 208 -8.46 -11.19 8.93
N ASP A 209 -8.19 -12.51 8.92
CA ASP A 209 -9.07 -13.54 9.49
C ASP A 209 -8.91 -13.74 11.02
N GLY A 210 -7.95 -13.06 11.63
CA GLY A 210 -7.71 -13.12 13.07
C GLY A 210 -7.00 -14.38 13.56
N LYS A 211 -6.58 -15.29 12.68
CA LYS A 211 -5.85 -16.52 13.06
C LYS A 211 -4.43 -16.22 13.54
N ILE A 212 -3.85 -15.13 13.06
CA ILE A 212 -2.59 -14.59 13.54
C ILE A 212 -2.74 -13.13 13.92
N PRO A 213 -1.91 -12.58 14.82
CA PRO A 213 -1.92 -11.15 15.13
C PRO A 213 -1.62 -10.32 13.87
N SER A 214 -2.41 -9.29 13.64
CA SER A 214 -2.27 -8.38 12.50
C SER A 214 -2.71 -6.96 12.90
N HIS A 215 -2.67 -6.00 11.96
CA HIS A 215 -3.02 -4.62 12.24
C HIS A 215 -4.53 -4.40 12.20
N LEU A 216 -5.16 -4.29 13.38
CA LEU A 216 -6.61 -4.14 13.52
C LEU A 216 -7.16 -2.90 12.79
N GLY A 217 -6.44 -1.77 12.82
CA GLY A 217 -6.85 -0.55 12.12
C GLY A 217 -7.01 -0.77 10.62
N SER A 218 -6.06 -1.45 9.97
CA SER A 218 -6.15 -1.78 8.55
C SER A 218 -7.35 -2.67 8.23
N LYS A 219 -7.67 -3.64 9.11
CA LYS A 219 -8.84 -4.50 8.96
C LYS A 219 -10.14 -3.68 9.02
N ILE A 220 -10.26 -2.79 10.02
CA ILE A 220 -11.45 -1.95 10.21
C ILE A 220 -11.66 -1.01 9.03
N TYR A 221 -10.61 -0.30 8.60
CA TYR A 221 -10.74 0.65 7.49
C TYR A 221 -10.98 -0.05 6.14
N LEU A 222 -10.42 -1.25 5.93
CA LEU A 222 -10.65 -2.00 4.70
C LEU A 222 -12.02 -2.67 4.66
N LEU A 223 -12.38 -3.43 5.70
CA LEU A 223 -13.55 -4.31 5.70
C LEU A 223 -14.77 -3.73 6.44
N GLY A 224 -14.61 -2.60 7.12
CA GLY A 224 -15.59 -2.04 8.03
C GLY A 224 -15.46 -2.58 9.46
N ASP A 225 -16.15 -1.92 10.40
CA ASP A 225 -16.17 -2.34 11.79
C ASP A 225 -16.85 -3.71 11.92
N GLU A 226 -16.20 -4.63 12.61
CA GLU A 226 -16.69 -5.99 12.83
C GLU A 226 -18.07 -5.99 13.52
N GLU A 227 -18.33 -5.09 14.46
CA GLU A 227 -19.60 -4.97 15.15
C GLU A 227 -20.77 -4.70 14.19
N LYS A 228 -20.55 -3.93 13.12
CA LYS A 228 -21.54 -3.69 12.06
C LYS A 228 -21.98 -5.01 11.38
N TRP A 229 -21.09 -5.97 11.27
CA TRP A 229 -21.35 -7.27 10.63
C TRP A 229 -21.90 -8.29 11.60
N THR A 230 -21.40 -8.31 12.83
CA THR A 230 -21.65 -9.37 13.83
C THR A 230 -22.69 -9.00 14.89
N SER A 231 -23.19 -7.75 14.94
CA SER A 231 -24.28 -7.36 15.81
C SER A 231 -25.64 -7.79 15.23
N PRO A 232 -26.50 -8.43 16.00
CA PRO A 232 -27.88 -8.73 15.62
C PRO A 232 -28.83 -7.53 15.74
N GLU A 233 -28.36 -6.41 16.31
CA GLU A 233 -29.21 -5.25 16.59
C GLU A 233 -29.78 -4.64 15.31
N GLY A 234 -31.10 -4.45 15.27
CA GLY A 234 -31.81 -3.87 14.14
C GLY A 234 -31.91 -4.75 12.89
N LYS A 235 -31.52 -6.04 12.97
CA LYS A 235 -31.53 -6.99 11.86
C LYS A 235 -32.53 -8.13 12.06
N THR A 236 -33.06 -8.65 10.97
CA THR A 236 -33.72 -9.96 10.99
C THR A 236 -32.67 -11.08 11.13
N ALA A 237 -33.11 -12.28 11.54
CA ALA A 237 -32.20 -13.42 11.65
C ALA A 237 -31.46 -13.72 10.33
N ASP A 238 -32.17 -13.64 9.19
CA ASP A 238 -31.61 -13.90 7.87
C ASP A 238 -30.56 -12.83 7.47
N GLN A 239 -30.83 -11.55 7.75
CA GLN A 239 -29.88 -10.46 7.53
C GLN A 239 -28.62 -10.66 8.36
N TYR A 240 -28.78 -10.94 9.66
CA TYR A 240 -27.67 -11.19 10.57
C TYR A 240 -26.80 -12.37 10.10
N LEU A 241 -27.40 -13.51 9.74
CA LEU A 241 -26.67 -14.68 9.28
C LEU A 241 -25.93 -14.40 7.95
N ASN A 242 -26.57 -13.64 7.04
CA ASN A 242 -25.95 -13.25 5.78
C ASN A 242 -24.77 -12.33 5.98
N ASP A 243 -24.89 -11.33 6.88
CA ASP A 243 -23.81 -10.40 7.20
C ASP A 243 -22.62 -11.12 7.81
N MET A 244 -22.85 -12.00 8.79
CA MET A 244 -21.78 -12.82 9.38
C MET A 244 -21.07 -13.69 8.34
N LYS A 245 -21.81 -14.33 7.43
CA LYS A 245 -21.24 -15.12 6.36
C LYS A 245 -20.40 -14.27 5.42
N THR A 246 -20.93 -13.11 5.04
CA THR A 246 -20.23 -12.16 4.15
C THR A 246 -18.93 -11.70 4.79
N TYR A 247 -18.94 -11.30 6.06
CA TYR A 247 -17.74 -10.87 6.78
C TYR A 247 -16.71 -11.98 6.90
N SER A 248 -17.13 -13.21 7.19
CA SER A 248 -16.23 -14.36 7.23
C SER A 248 -15.56 -14.60 5.86
N CYS A 249 -16.33 -14.55 4.77
CA CYS A 249 -15.78 -14.68 3.42
C CYS A 249 -14.80 -13.55 3.07
N LEU A 250 -15.09 -12.32 3.49
CA LEU A 250 -14.21 -11.17 3.25
C LEU A 250 -12.90 -11.27 4.03
N THR A 251 -12.97 -11.61 5.31
CA THR A 251 -11.77 -11.78 6.13
C THR A 251 -10.88 -12.91 5.61
N GLU A 252 -11.46 -13.98 5.09
CA GLU A 252 -10.74 -15.07 4.46
C GLU A 252 -10.12 -14.64 3.13
N LYS A 253 -10.89 -13.99 2.25
CA LYS A 253 -10.41 -13.47 0.94
C LYS A 253 -9.26 -12.47 1.09
N TYR A 254 -9.35 -11.57 2.07
CA TYR A 254 -8.31 -10.56 2.31
C TYR A 254 -7.22 -11.03 3.29
N THR A 255 -7.17 -12.32 3.61
CA THR A 255 -6.01 -12.99 4.20
C THR A 255 -5.17 -13.58 3.06
N LEU A 256 -4.31 -12.74 2.51
CA LEU A 256 -3.69 -12.93 1.19
C LEU A 256 -2.76 -14.13 1.07
N SER A 257 -2.35 -14.73 2.19
CA SER A 257 -1.66 -16.02 2.19
C SER A 257 -2.52 -17.18 1.69
N ASN A 258 -3.85 -17.00 1.59
CA ASN A 258 -4.77 -18.04 1.11
C ASN A 258 -4.84 -18.12 -0.42
N ASP A 259 -4.52 -17.02 -1.13
CA ASP A 259 -4.70 -16.88 -2.58
C ASP A 259 -3.40 -17.05 -3.39
N ILE A 260 -2.34 -17.54 -2.73
CA ILE A 260 -1.06 -17.82 -3.39
C ILE A 260 -1.18 -19.07 -4.25
N THR A 261 -0.75 -18.96 -5.51
CA THR A 261 -0.73 -20.04 -6.49
C THR A 261 0.65 -20.15 -7.15
N PRO A 262 0.97 -21.21 -7.89
CA PRO A 262 2.21 -21.30 -8.67
C PRO A 262 2.37 -20.19 -9.73
N GLN A 263 1.30 -19.45 -10.07
CA GLN A 263 1.32 -18.30 -10.99
C GLN A 263 1.57 -16.97 -10.29
N THR A 264 1.62 -16.95 -8.96
CA THR A 264 2.00 -15.75 -8.19
C THR A 264 3.40 -15.30 -8.63
N PRO A 265 3.63 -14.01 -8.93
CA PRO A 265 4.92 -13.53 -9.38
C PRO A 265 6.00 -13.62 -8.29
N PRO A 266 7.30 -13.51 -8.62
CA PRO A 266 8.37 -13.45 -7.64
C PRO A 266 8.17 -12.35 -6.60
N VAL A 267 8.51 -12.62 -5.33
CA VAL A 267 8.26 -11.70 -4.21
C VAL A 267 9.51 -11.47 -3.37
N PHE A 268 9.81 -10.18 -3.11
CA PHE A 268 10.78 -9.76 -2.09
C PHE A 268 10.05 -9.25 -0.85
N ILE A 269 10.46 -9.68 0.35
CA ILE A 269 9.84 -9.29 1.62
C ILE A 269 10.92 -8.74 2.57
N ALA A 270 10.62 -7.62 3.24
CA ALA A 270 11.48 -7.05 4.27
C ALA A 270 10.66 -6.66 5.52
N HIS A 271 11.15 -7.02 6.71
CA HIS A 271 10.45 -6.76 7.97
C HIS A 271 11.42 -6.64 9.16
N CYS A 272 10.95 -6.12 10.30
CA CYS A 272 11.69 -6.12 11.55
C CYS A 272 10.96 -6.92 12.63
N THR A 273 11.70 -7.65 13.49
CA THR A 273 11.09 -8.47 14.54
C THR A 273 10.52 -7.67 15.69
N ASP A 274 10.98 -6.44 15.89
CA ASP A 274 10.48 -5.50 16.91
C ASP A 274 9.31 -4.62 16.43
N ASP A 275 8.73 -4.94 15.27
CA ASP A 275 7.52 -4.29 14.77
C ASP A 275 6.31 -4.63 15.65
N THR A 276 5.81 -3.62 16.37
CA THR A 276 4.66 -3.74 17.27
C THR A 276 3.33 -3.37 16.63
N ALA A 277 3.36 -2.73 15.46
CA ALA A 277 2.16 -2.35 14.72
C ALA A 277 1.67 -3.48 13.81
N VAL A 278 2.59 -4.06 13.02
CA VAL A 278 2.33 -5.24 12.18
C VAL A 278 3.31 -6.34 12.60
N PRO A 279 2.88 -7.33 13.38
CA PRO A 279 3.77 -8.40 13.82
C PRO A 279 4.39 -9.14 12.62
N VAL A 280 5.69 -9.41 12.69
CA VAL A 280 6.51 -10.05 11.64
C VAL A 280 5.94 -11.39 11.16
N ILE A 281 5.10 -12.05 11.95
CA ILE A 281 4.43 -13.30 11.59
C ILE A 281 3.61 -13.17 10.30
N ASN A 282 3.10 -11.96 9.95
CA ASN A 282 2.43 -11.70 8.68
C ASN A 282 3.36 -12.02 7.49
N SER A 283 4.57 -11.50 7.50
CA SER A 283 5.58 -11.80 6.48
C SER A 283 6.01 -13.26 6.46
N ILE A 284 6.20 -13.87 7.63
CA ILE A 284 6.64 -15.27 7.75
C ILE A 284 5.60 -16.23 7.16
N VAL A 285 4.32 -16.03 7.48
CA VAL A 285 3.24 -16.88 6.95
C VAL A 285 3.12 -16.72 5.44
N PHE A 286 3.20 -15.51 4.93
CA PHE A 286 3.15 -15.25 3.49
C PHE A 286 4.32 -15.89 2.75
N TYR A 287 5.55 -15.71 3.25
CA TYR A 287 6.75 -16.32 2.70
C TYR A 287 6.67 -17.86 2.64
N ASN A 288 6.24 -18.49 3.74
CA ASN A 288 6.07 -19.95 3.78
C ASN A 288 5.07 -20.41 2.71
N ARG A 289 3.96 -19.70 2.53
CA ARG A 289 2.97 -20.05 1.51
C ARG A 289 3.50 -19.84 0.09
N LEU A 290 4.33 -18.82 -0.15
CA LEU A 290 5.02 -18.65 -1.44
C LEU A 290 5.91 -19.86 -1.74
N THR A 291 6.77 -20.25 -0.79
CA THR A 291 7.68 -21.37 -0.97
C THR A 291 6.96 -22.71 -1.10
N ASP A 292 5.88 -22.93 -0.34
CA ASP A 292 5.03 -24.15 -0.45
C ASP A 292 4.39 -24.29 -1.85
N ASN A 293 4.15 -23.16 -2.54
CA ASN A 293 3.60 -23.14 -3.90
C ASN A 293 4.67 -23.04 -5.00
N GLY A 294 5.95 -23.12 -4.63
CA GLY A 294 7.07 -23.06 -5.60
C GLY A 294 7.30 -21.69 -6.22
N VAL A 295 6.79 -20.62 -5.58
CA VAL A 295 7.02 -19.24 -6.00
C VAL A 295 8.41 -18.80 -5.56
N ASP A 296 9.14 -18.14 -6.46
CA ASP A 296 10.43 -17.54 -6.13
C ASP A 296 10.26 -16.38 -5.14
N ALA A 297 10.85 -16.52 -3.95
CA ALA A 297 10.69 -15.56 -2.87
C ALA A 297 11.99 -15.34 -2.09
N GLU A 298 12.33 -14.08 -1.84
CA GLU A 298 13.43 -13.67 -0.98
C GLU A 298 12.88 -12.88 0.21
N MET A 299 13.30 -13.23 1.45
CA MET A 299 12.84 -12.53 2.66
C MET A 299 14.02 -12.16 3.55
N HIS A 300 14.00 -10.90 4.02
CA HIS A 300 14.95 -10.35 4.98
C HIS A 300 14.25 -9.91 6.26
N ILE A 301 14.76 -10.33 7.40
CA ILE A 301 14.24 -9.95 8.72
C ILE A 301 15.37 -9.42 9.58
N TRP A 302 15.22 -8.18 10.06
CA TRP A 302 16.17 -7.56 10.98
C TRP A 302 15.62 -7.51 12.41
N PRO A 303 16.48 -7.54 13.43
CA PRO A 303 16.04 -7.54 14.83
C PRO A 303 15.40 -6.22 15.27
N LYS A 304 15.78 -5.09 14.65
CA LYS A 304 15.34 -3.74 15.03
C LYS A 304 15.01 -2.90 13.81
N GLY A 305 14.16 -1.89 14.02
CA GLY A 305 13.68 -0.96 13.01
C GLY A 305 12.22 -0.57 13.25
N GLY A 306 11.49 -1.38 14.01
CA GLY A 306 10.07 -1.16 14.29
C GLY A 306 9.23 -1.16 13.03
N HIS A 307 8.22 -0.29 13.00
CA HIS A 307 7.30 -0.10 11.88
C HIS A 307 7.52 1.26 11.19
N GLY A 308 7.17 1.34 9.90
CA GLY A 308 7.10 2.62 9.19
C GLY A 308 8.46 3.23 8.82
N TRP A 309 9.54 2.43 8.83
CA TRP A 309 10.87 2.95 8.47
C TRP A 309 10.99 3.37 6.99
N GLY A 310 10.17 2.82 6.08
CA GLY A 310 10.09 3.21 4.68
C GLY A 310 11.45 3.48 4.01
N PHE A 311 11.53 4.58 3.27
CA PHE A 311 12.78 5.10 2.73
C PHE A 311 13.20 6.42 3.42
N SER A 312 12.84 6.60 4.69
CA SER A 312 13.29 7.70 5.54
C SER A 312 14.76 7.54 5.85
N THR A 313 15.62 8.11 5.01
CA THR A 313 17.07 8.15 5.17
C THR A 313 17.50 9.51 5.71
N GLU A 314 18.74 9.65 6.17
CA GLU A 314 19.33 10.92 6.60
C GLU A 314 19.25 12.05 5.56
N LYS A 315 19.02 11.69 4.28
CA LYS A 315 18.76 12.65 3.20
C LYS A 315 17.46 13.44 3.39
N PHE A 316 16.46 12.85 4.04
CA PHE A 316 15.11 13.38 4.12
C PHE A 316 14.63 13.66 5.56
N VAL A 317 15.18 12.95 6.53
CA VAL A 317 14.78 13.00 7.95
C VAL A 317 15.97 12.90 8.87
N ASP A 318 15.83 13.38 10.10
CA ASP A 318 16.92 13.37 11.09
C ASP A 318 17.17 11.97 11.68
N THR A 319 16.20 11.03 11.53
CA THR A 319 16.29 9.71 12.15
C THR A 319 15.90 8.63 11.15
N ASP A 320 16.80 7.71 10.85
CA ASP A 320 16.54 6.49 10.10
C ASP A 320 16.45 5.30 11.06
N ASN A 321 15.24 4.81 11.31
CA ASN A 321 15.00 3.69 12.22
C ASN A 321 15.65 2.37 11.75
N LEU A 322 15.86 2.21 10.44
CA LEU A 322 16.57 1.08 9.86
C LEU A 322 18.07 1.39 9.66
N GLY A 323 18.58 2.55 10.07
CA GLY A 323 19.90 3.08 9.71
C GLY A 323 21.04 2.08 9.80
N TYR A 324 21.07 1.23 10.84
CA TYR A 324 22.11 0.20 11.02
C TYR A 324 22.07 -0.91 9.94
N ALA A 325 20.94 -1.14 9.30
CA ALA A 325 20.73 -2.18 8.27
C ALA A 325 20.31 -1.58 6.91
N ARG A 326 20.27 -0.26 6.78
CA ARG A 326 19.81 0.43 5.57
C ARG A 326 20.59 0.02 4.31
N GLU A 327 21.89 0.02 4.38
CA GLU A 327 22.77 -0.36 3.27
C GLU A 327 22.55 -1.82 2.86
N GLU A 328 22.39 -2.73 3.83
CA GLU A 328 22.11 -4.14 3.56
C GLU A 328 20.74 -4.31 2.88
N PHE A 329 19.70 -3.62 3.37
CA PHE A 329 18.37 -3.63 2.76
C PHE A 329 18.41 -3.13 1.31
N GLU A 330 18.97 -1.95 1.09
CA GLU A 330 19.02 -1.34 -0.26
C GLU A 330 19.87 -2.17 -1.22
N THR A 331 20.99 -2.74 -0.76
CA THR A 331 21.86 -3.62 -1.55
C THR A 331 21.13 -4.91 -1.91
N SER A 332 20.44 -5.54 -0.96
CA SER A 332 19.69 -6.79 -1.20
C SER A 332 18.54 -6.57 -2.15
N LEU A 333 17.76 -5.51 -1.95
CA LEU A 333 16.65 -5.15 -2.84
C LEU A 333 17.16 -4.83 -4.26
N GLY A 334 18.22 -4.02 -4.39
CA GLY A 334 18.82 -3.68 -5.68
C GLY A 334 19.35 -4.90 -6.42
N ARG A 335 20.05 -5.81 -5.72
CA ARG A 335 20.52 -7.08 -6.26
C ARG A 335 19.35 -7.93 -6.75
N TRP A 336 18.29 -8.07 -5.94
CA TRP A 336 17.12 -8.87 -6.28
C TRP A 336 16.39 -8.30 -7.51
N LEU A 337 16.12 -7.00 -7.55
CA LEU A 337 15.50 -6.33 -8.70
C LEU A 337 16.34 -6.53 -9.97
N ASN A 338 17.68 -6.40 -9.89
CA ASN A 338 18.56 -6.63 -11.02
C ASN A 338 18.56 -8.10 -11.51
N SER A 339 18.36 -9.08 -10.61
CA SER A 339 18.29 -10.50 -10.97
C SER A 339 17.06 -10.86 -11.80
N LEU A 340 15.99 -10.06 -11.70
CA LEU A 340 14.75 -10.25 -12.46
C LEU A 340 14.80 -9.69 -13.88
N ARG A 341 15.83 -8.90 -14.21
CA ARG A 341 15.95 -8.28 -15.54
C ARG A 341 16.21 -9.35 -16.59
N LYS A 342 15.49 -9.24 -17.71
CA LYS A 342 15.62 -10.13 -18.88
C LYS A 342 16.76 -9.73 -19.78
#